data_7158d99ed7cc82407119674ce36c502b
#
_entry.id   7158d99ed7cc82407119674ce36c502b
#
_cell.length_a   1.000
_cell.length_b   1.000
_cell.length_c   1.000
_cell.angle_alpha   90.00
_cell.angle_beta   90.00
_cell.angle_gamma   90.00
#
_symmetry.space_group_name_H-M   'P 1'
#
loop_
_entity.id
_entity.type
_entity.pdbx_description
1 polymer ?
#
loop_
_entity_poly.entity_id
_entity_poly.type
_entity_poly.pdbx_seq_one_letter_code
_entity_poly.pdbx_strand_id
1 'polypeptide(L)'
;MVVSLIGILSTLGFLTAQGLVQRAKANATATQMAFMRTGLLNYATNCEGLPVSTKSGDPGLVTRPKGSTCWNGPYLVRWPTTTPFGKGTSFLYQGTKGAMATLRAQSLTAGDAKSVGAEVAPMFGGKATLTKSKSVWTVTVNVGNFYK
;
A
#
# COMPACT_ATOMS: atom_id res chain seq x y z
N MET A 1 34.43 -6.61 -34.86
CA MET A 1 33.13 -5.93 -35.04
C MET A 1 31.94 -6.58 -34.33
N VAL A 2 31.93 -7.89 -34.15
CA VAL A 2 30.82 -8.63 -33.50
C VAL A 2 30.71 -8.37 -31.99
N VAL A 3 31.83 -8.16 -31.30
CA VAL A 3 31.89 -7.98 -29.82
C VAL A 3 31.20 -6.67 -29.37
N SER A 4 31.29 -5.60 -30.20
CA SER A 4 30.66 -4.30 -29.87
C SER A 4 29.11 -4.35 -29.91
N LEU A 5 28.55 -5.15 -30.81
CA LEU A 5 27.12 -5.34 -30.97
C LEU A 5 26.49 -6.07 -29.77
N ILE A 6 27.20 -7.09 -29.25
CA ILE A 6 26.74 -7.87 -28.07
C ILE A 6 26.72 -6.98 -26.82
N GLY A 7 27.70 -6.10 -26.65
CA GLY A 7 27.75 -5.16 -25.52
C GLY A 7 26.57 -4.18 -25.48
N ILE A 8 26.18 -3.64 -26.65
CA ILE A 8 25.06 -2.68 -26.75
C ILE A 8 23.71 -3.36 -26.50
N LEU A 9 23.49 -4.56 -27.03
CA LEU A 9 22.26 -5.32 -26.81
C LEU A 9 22.09 -5.74 -25.34
N SER A 10 23.17 -6.10 -24.65
CA SER A 10 23.14 -6.47 -23.23
C SER A 10 22.79 -5.29 -22.33
N THR A 11 23.27 -4.08 -22.62
CA THR A 11 22.96 -2.88 -21.82
C THR A 11 21.53 -2.40 -22.00
N LEU A 12 20.99 -2.45 -23.22
CA LEU A 12 19.59 -2.09 -23.49
C LEU A 12 18.61 -3.06 -22.82
N GLY A 13 18.90 -4.36 -22.84
CA GLY A 13 18.08 -5.38 -22.17
C GLY A 13 18.03 -5.20 -20.65
N PHE A 14 19.13 -4.81 -20.03
CA PHE A 14 19.21 -4.60 -18.59
C PHE A 14 18.38 -3.38 -18.10
N LEU A 15 18.40 -2.27 -18.84
CA LEU A 15 17.63 -1.07 -18.50
C LEU A 15 16.12 -1.31 -18.60
N THR A 16 15.65 -2.09 -19.58
CA THR A 16 14.23 -2.45 -19.71
C THR A 16 13.78 -3.41 -18.61
N ALA A 17 14.63 -4.35 -18.19
CA ALA A 17 14.33 -5.29 -17.12
C ALA A 17 14.13 -4.58 -15.76
N GLN A 18 14.97 -3.60 -15.42
CA GLN A 18 14.80 -2.81 -14.19
C GLN A 18 13.47 -2.06 -14.14
N GLY A 19 13.05 -1.45 -15.24
CA GLY A 19 11.77 -0.76 -15.34
C GLY A 19 10.57 -1.70 -15.16
N LEU A 20 10.66 -2.92 -15.69
CA LEU A 20 9.62 -3.94 -15.51
C LEU A 20 9.50 -4.42 -14.06
N VAL A 21 10.64 -4.67 -13.40
CA VAL A 21 10.67 -5.06 -11.98
C VAL A 21 10.08 -3.96 -11.09
N GLN A 22 10.40 -2.69 -11.36
CA GLN A 22 9.85 -1.57 -10.59
C GLN A 22 8.33 -1.47 -10.74
N ARG A 23 7.81 -1.60 -11.97
CA ARG A 23 6.37 -1.63 -12.22
C ARG A 23 5.69 -2.82 -11.56
N ALA A 24 6.29 -4.01 -11.61
CA ALA A 24 5.75 -5.19 -10.95
C ALA A 24 5.64 -4.99 -9.42
N LYS A 25 6.66 -4.39 -8.78
CA LYS A 25 6.63 -4.04 -7.35
C LYS A 25 5.57 -2.98 -7.04
N ALA A 26 5.42 -1.96 -7.88
CA ALA A 26 4.40 -0.94 -7.72
C ALA A 26 2.99 -1.53 -7.80
N ASN A 27 2.75 -2.38 -8.79
CA ASN A 27 1.48 -3.09 -8.98
C ASN A 27 1.15 -4.02 -7.80
N ALA A 28 2.13 -4.78 -7.32
CA ALA A 28 1.99 -5.63 -6.14
C ALA A 28 1.68 -4.81 -4.89
N THR A 29 2.29 -3.63 -4.72
CA THR A 29 2.01 -2.70 -3.62
C THR A 29 0.58 -2.17 -3.70
N ALA A 30 0.14 -1.74 -4.87
CA ALA A 30 -1.22 -1.26 -5.11
C ALA A 30 -2.26 -2.36 -4.83
N THR A 31 -2.02 -3.57 -5.29
CA THR A 31 -2.87 -4.74 -5.03
C THR A 31 -2.98 -5.03 -3.54
N GLN A 32 -1.87 -5.00 -2.79
CA GLN A 32 -1.91 -5.17 -1.34
C GLN A 32 -2.71 -4.07 -0.64
N MET A 33 -2.58 -2.81 -1.08
CA MET A 33 -3.40 -1.71 -0.55
C MET A 33 -4.89 -1.89 -0.86
N ALA A 34 -5.24 -2.41 -2.03
CA ALA A 34 -6.61 -2.73 -2.39
C ALA A 34 -7.19 -3.86 -1.51
N PHE A 35 -6.43 -4.91 -1.23
CA PHE A 35 -6.85 -5.97 -0.29
C PHE A 35 -7.05 -5.42 1.13
N MET A 36 -6.15 -4.57 1.62
CA MET A 36 -6.33 -3.91 2.91
C MET A 36 -7.60 -3.06 2.95
N ARG A 37 -7.88 -2.32 1.87
CA ARG A 37 -9.12 -1.55 1.74
C ARG A 37 -10.35 -2.44 1.82
N THR A 38 -10.37 -3.55 1.10
CA THR A 38 -11.50 -4.51 1.14
C THR A 38 -11.70 -5.08 2.54
N GLY A 39 -10.62 -5.43 3.23
CA GLY A 39 -10.68 -5.87 4.63
C GLY A 39 -11.26 -4.80 5.57
N LEU A 40 -10.86 -3.54 5.38
CA LEU A 40 -11.39 -2.40 6.15
C LEU A 40 -12.88 -2.16 5.87
N LEU A 41 -13.32 -2.32 4.62
CA LEU A 41 -14.73 -2.24 4.24
C LEU A 41 -15.57 -3.31 4.92
N ASN A 42 -15.11 -4.55 4.87
CA ASN A 42 -15.80 -5.67 5.52
C ASN A 42 -15.87 -5.50 7.04
N TYR A 43 -14.79 -5.01 7.65
CA TYR A 43 -14.79 -4.64 9.07
C TYR A 43 -15.82 -3.54 9.35
N ALA A 44 -15.83 -2.47 8.56
CA ALA A 44 -16.75 -1.35 8.74
C ALA A 44 -18.22 -1.76 8.61
N THR A 45 -18.53 -2.68 7.69
CA THR A 45 -19.88 -3.22 7.51
C THR A 45 -20.37 -3.96 8.75
N ASN A 46 -19.50 -4.70 9.44
CA ASN A 46 -19.87 -5.47 10.61
C ASN A 46 -19.86 -4.63 11.90
N CYS A 47 -18.95 -3.66 11.99
CA CYS A 47 -18.69 -2.90 13.22
C CYS A 47 -19.16 -1.43 13.17
N GLU A 48 -19.94 -1.06 12.17
CA GLU A 48 -20.47 0.30 12.00
C GLU A 48 -19.38 1.38 12.09
N GLY A 49 -18.17 1.08 11.61
CA GLY A 49 -17.07 2.03 11.61
C GLY A 49 -15.72 1.40 11.32
N LEU A 50 -14.78 2.25 10.95
CA LEU A 50 -13.40 1.82 10.70
C LEU A 50 -12.66 1.56 12.00
N PRO A 51 -11.72 0.60 12.04
CA PRO A 51 -10.95 0.33 13.24
C PRO A 51 -10.06 1.53 13.59
N VAL A 52 -9.78 1.69 14.88
CA VAL A 52 -8.84 2.71 15.35
C VAL A 52 -7.42 2.27 15.00
N SER A 53 -6.58 3.21 14.58
CA SER A 53 -5.17 2.92 14.28
C SER A 53 -4.44 2.39 15.51
N THR A 54 -3.66 1.33 15.30
CA THR A 54 -2.75 0.79 16.31
C THR A 54 -1.31 1.15 15.95
N LYS A 55 -0.45 1.34 16.94
CA LYS A 55 0.98 1.65 16.72
C LYS A 55 1.75 0.49 16.07
N SER A 56 1.21 -0.71 16.08
CA SER A 56 1.92 -1.96 15.79
C SER A 56 1.34 -2.80 14.64
N GLY A 57 0.77 -2.18 13.63
CA GLY A 57 0.45 -2.91 12.39
C GLY A 57 -1.02 -3.28 12.23
N ASP A 58 -1.47 -4.46 12.64
CA ASP A 58 -2.84 -4.92 12.38
C ASP A 58 -3.89 -4.08 13.15
N PRO A 59 -4.76 -3.35 12.45
CA PRO A 59 -5.81 -2.56 13.11
C PRO A 59 -7.00 -3.40 13.60
N GLY A 60 -6.88 -4.72 13.62
CA GLY A 60 -7.95 -5.65 13.97
C GLY A 60 -8.58 -6.34 12.77
N LEU A 61 -7.87 -6.40 11.65
CA LEU A 61 -8.34 -7.10 10.46
C LEU A 61 -7.96 -8.59 10.45
N VAL A 62 -6.86 -8.93 11.10
CA VAL A 62 -6.37 -10.31 11.24
C VAL A 62 -6.80 -10.90 12.57
N THR A 63 -6.59 -10.12 13.65
CA THR A 63 -6.85 -10.56 15.02
C THR A 63 -7.99 -9.75 15.63
N ARG A 64 -8.89 -10.42 16.32
CA ARG A 64 -10.01 -9.76 17.01
C ARG A 64 -9.51 -8.72 18.01
N PRO A 65 -9.92 -7.45 17.89
CA PRO A 65 -9.59 -6.44 18.89
C PRO A 65 -10.20 -6.80 20.26
N LYS A 66 -9.45 -6.59 21.33
CA LYS A 66 -9.92 -6.85 22.69
C LYS A 66 -11.21 -6.05 22.98
N GLY A 67 -12.25 -6.74 23.44
CA GLY A 67 -13.54 -6.11 23.75
C GLY A 67 -14.45 -5.83 22.54
N SER A 68 -14.08 -6.21 21.34
CA SER A 68 -14.94 -6.07 20.18
C SER A 68 -16.04 -7.15 20.19
N THR A 69 -17.31 -6.73 20.14
CA THR A 69 -18.49 -7.62 20.03
C THR A 69 -18.96 -7.78 18.59
N CYS A 70 -18.64 -6.85 17.73
CA CYS A 70 -19.06 -6.80 16.33
C CYS A 70 -18.15 -7.55 15.35
N TRP A 71 -16.95 -7.96 15.82
CA TRP A 71 -15.94 -8.55 14.94
C TRP A 71 -16.33 -9.96 14.48
N ASN A 72 -16.45 -10.14 13.18
CA ASN A 72 -16.79 -11.40 12.51
C ASN A 72 -15.70 -11.82 11.47
N GLY A 73 -14.43 -11.47 11.75
CA GLY A 73 -13.30 -11.82 10.88
C GLY A 73 -12.73 -13.21 11.13
N PRO A 74 -11.54 -13.50 10.60
CA PRO A 74 -10.56 -12.53 10.08
C PRO A 74 -10.94 -11.94 8.71
N TYR A 75 -10.69 -10.66 8.53
CA TYR A 75 -10.95 -9.94 7.28
C TYR A 75 -9.74 -9.94 6.33
N LEU A 76 -8.56 -10.24 6.88
CA LEU A 76 -7.31 -10.50 6.15
C LEU A 76 -6.65 -11.74 6.73
N VAL A 77 -5.97 -12.50 5.87
CA VAL A 77 -5.17 -13.66 6.30
C VAL A 77 -3.97 -13.22 7.14
N ARG A 78 -3.35 -12.10 6.74
CA ARG A 78 -2.26 -11.46 7.48
C ARG A 78 -2.20 -9.98 7.16
N TRP A 79 -1.71 -9.18 8.10
CA TRP A 79 -1.39 -7.77 7.85
C TRP A 79 -0.03 -7.67 7.16
N PRO A 80 0.06 -7.05 5.97
CA PRO A 80 1.35 -6.85 5.31
C PRO A 80 2.14 -5.76 6.05
N THR A 81 3.31 -6.11 6.56
CA THR A 81 4.17 -5.18 7.32
C THR A 81 5.14 -4.42 6.42
N THR A 82 5.59 -5.05 5.33
CA THR A 82 6.55 -4.49 4.39
C THR A 82 5.98 -4.43 2.99
N THR A 83 6.40 -3.41 2.22
CA THR A 83 6.01 -3.35 0.81
C THR A 83 6.93 -4.25 -0.05
N PRO A 84 6.53 -4.60 -1.28
CA PRO A 84 7.36 -5.35 -2.24
C PRO A 84 8.70 -4.68 -2.60
N PHE A 85 8.91 -3.42 -2.22
CA PHE A 85 10.19 -2.72 -2.42
C PHE A 85 11.27 -3.14 -1.43
N GLY A 86 10.93 -3.88 -0.37
CA GLY A 86 11.88 -4.58 0.50
C GLY A 86 12.09 -3.93 1.86
N LYS A 87 13.22 -4.27 2.49
CA LYS A 87 13.56 -3.82 3.84
C LYS A 87 13.55 -2.30 3.97
N GLY A 88 13.01 -1.81 5.07
CA GLY A 88 12.90 -0.38 5.39
C GLY A 88 11.64 0.29 4.85
N THR A 89 10.90 -0.35 3.95
CA THR A 89 9.59 0.14 3.49
C THR A 89 8.46 -0.54 4.27
N SER A 90 7.37 0.17 4.53
CA SER A 90 6.27 -0.37 5.34
C SER A 90 4.91 0.13 4.90
N PHE A 91 3.87 -0.63 5.28
CA PHE A 91 2.50 -0.15 5.25
C PHE A 91 2.09 0.38 6.61
N LEU A 92 1.35 1.47 6.61
CA LEU A 92 0.75 2.04 7.80
C LEU A 92 -0.73 2.34 7.54
N TYR A 93 -1.56 1.92 8.48
CA TYR A 93 -2.95 2.33 8.57
C TYR A 93 -3.08 3.44 9.61
N GLN A 94 -3.82 4.47 9.28
CA GLN A 94 -4.17 5.53 10.21
C GLN A 94 -5.66 5.84 10.09
N GLY A 95 -6.41 5.51 11.11
CA GLY A 95 -7.84 5.77 11.22
C GLY A 95 -8.19 6.38 12.56
N THR A 96 -9.19 7.25 12.55
CA THR A 96 -9.86 7.79 13.74
C THR A 96 -11.29 7.30 13.76
N LYS A 97 -11.83 7.05 14.95
CA LYS A 97 -13.19 6.50 15.12
C LYS A 97 -14.22 7.39 14.40
N GLY A 98 -14.94 6.81 13.43
CA GLY A 98 -16.00 7.49 12.70
C GLY A 98 -15.56 8.49 11.62
N ALA A 99 -14.25 8.65 11.39
CA ALA A 99 -13.70 9.59 10.42
C ALA A 99 -13.02 8.90 9.23
N MET A 100 -12.38 9.68 8.38
CA MET A 100 -11.60 9.17 7.26
C MET A 100 -10.41 8.35 7.75
N ALA A 101 -10.17 7.23 7.10
CA ALA A 101 -8.96 6.44 7.30
C ALA A 101 -8.03 6.58 6.09
N THR A 102 -6.73 6.48 6.35
CA THR A 102 -5.70 6.50 5.31
C THR A 102 -4.87 5.23 5.37
N LEU A 103 -4.53 4.73 4.18
CA LEU A 103 -3.49 3.72 3.99
C LEU A 103 -2.25 4.39 3.42
N ARG A 104 -1.09 4.03 3.93
CA ARG A 104 0.19 4.61 3.53
C ARG A 104 1.19 3.53 3.18
N ALA A 105 1.90 3.72 2.06
CA ALA A 105 3.14 3.02 1.78
C ALA A 105 4.30 3.98 2.05
N GLN A 106 5.17 3.64 2.98
CA GLN A 106 6.19 4.56 3.53
C GLN A 106 7.61 4.15 3.19
N SER A 107 8.52 5.10 3.35
CA SER A 107 9.97 4.93 3.17
C SER A 107 10.38 4.51 1.75
N LEU A 108 9.63 4.98 0.75
CA LEU A 108 9.90 4.74 -0.65
C LEU A 108 10.94 5.73 -1.22
N THR A 109 11.60 5.37 -2.31
CA THR A 109 12.36 6.32 -3.13
C THR A 109 11.39 7.21 -3.92
N ALA A 110 11.88 8.31 -4.49
CA ALA A 110 11.05 9.19 -5.32
C ALA A 110 10.45 8.48 -6.53
N GLY A 111 11.24 7.63 -7.20
CA GLY A 111 10.80 6.85 -8.34
C GLY A 111 9.75 5.80 -7.98
N ASP A 112 9.98 5.07 -6.88
CA ASP A 112 9.05 4.06 -6.38
C ASP A 112 7.73 4.70 -5.96
N ALA A 113 7.75 5.81 -5.23
CA ALA A 113 6.55 6.54 -4.80
C ALA A 113 5.72 7.04 -6.00
N LYS A 114 6.38 7.56 -7.05
CA LYS A 114 5.70 7.97 -8.27
C LYS A 114 5.03 6.78 -8.96
N SER A 115 5.73 5.66 -9.09
CA SER A 115 5.19 4.44 -9.69
C SER A 115 4.03 3.87 -8.89
N VAL A 116 4.16 3.75 -7.56
CA VAL A 116 3.07 3.31 -6.68
C VAL A 116 1.88 4.26 -6.75
N GLY A 117 2.11 5.56 -6.72
CA GLY A 117 1.05 6.57 -6.79
C GLY A 117 0.22 6.46 -8.07
N ALA A 118 0.89 6.20 -9.21
CA ALA A 118 0.22 6.01 -10.50
C ALA A 118 -0.67 4.75 -10.52
N GLU A 119 -0.20 3.64 -9.94
CA GLU A 119 -0.96 2.37 -9.89
C GLU A 119 -2.10 2.40 -8.85
N VAL A 120 -1.89 3.09 -7.73
CA VAL A 120 -2.87 3.15 -6.63
C VAL A 120 -3.99 4.14 -6.93
N ALA A 121 -3.70 5.28 -7.56
CA ALA A 121 -4.68 6.33 -7.78
C ALA A 121 -6.00 5.84 -8.43
N PRO A 122 -6.01 5.07 -9.52
CA PRO A 122 -7.25 4.60 -10.13
C PRO A 122 -8.06 3.66 -9.21
N MET A 123 -7.38 2.90 -8.34
CA MET A 123 -8.04 1.96 -7.41
C MET A 123 -8.75 2.68 -6.24
N PHE A 124 -8.36 3.93 -5.95
CA PHE A 124 -8.84 4.73 -4.81
C PHE A 124 -9.53 6.04 -5.24
N GLY A 125 -10.21 6.02 -6.38
CA GLY A 125 -10.99 7.16 -6.87
C GLY A 125 -10.14 8.29 -7.46
N GLY A 126 -8.98 7.96 -8.01
CA GLY A 126 -8.11 8.89 -8.74
C GLY A 126 -7.23 9.77 -7.86
N LYS A 127 -7.20 9.56 -6.53
CA LYS A 127 -6.47 10.41 -5.60
C LYS A 127 -5.45 9.62 -4.77
N ALA A 128 -4.17 9.82 -5.07
CA ALA A 128 -3.06 9.42 -4.21
C ALA A 128 -2.22 10.65 -3.89
N THR A 129 -1.89 10.85 -2.63
CA THR A 129 -1.05 11.98 -2.19
C THR A 129 0.37 11.49 -1.95
N LEU A 130 1.33 12.13 -2.60
CA LEU A 130 2.75 11.85 -2.41
C LEU A 130 3.34 12.92 -1.49
N THR A 131 3.89 12.50 -0.36
CA THR A 131 4.51 13.38 0.63
C THR A 131 5.97 13.01 0.81
N LYS A 132 6.85 14.01 0.76
CA LYS A 132 8.27 13.85 1.04
C LYS A 132 8.58 14.27 2.47
N SER A 133 9.31 13.42 3.20
CA SER A 133 9.87 13.73 4.52
C SER A 133 11.34 13.35 4.54
N LYS A 134 12.22 14.34 4.71
CA LYS A 134 13.69 14.16 4.56
C LYS A 134 14.04 13.56 3.21
N SER A 135 14.60 12.34 3.20
CA SER A 135 15.02 11.61 1.98
C SER A 135 14.02 10.53 1.52
N VAL A 136 12.94 10.33 2.25
CA VAL A 136 11.97 9.26 1.97
C VAL A 136 10.62 9.82 1.53
N TRP A 137 9.91 9.04 0.73
CA TRP A 137 8.59 9.36 0.24
C TRP A 137 7.53 8.45 0.82
N THR A 138 6.33 9.00 0.95
CA THR A 138 5.14 8.28 1.40
C THR A 138 4.03 8.48 0.39
N VAL A 139 3.41 7.39 -0.03
CA VAL A 139 2.17 7.41 -0.82
C VAL A 139 1.01 7.20 0.14
N THR A 140 0.08 8.13 0.17
CA THR A 140 -1.10 8.10 1.03
C THR A 140 -2.36 8.06 0.18
N VAL A 141 -3.28 7.16 0.51
CA VAL A 141 -4.61 7.08 -0.08
C VAL A 141 -5.68 7.12 0.99
N ASN A 142 -6.80 7.75 0.68
CA ASN A 142 -7.97 7.74 1.54
C ASN A 142 -8.78 6.45 1.30
N VAL A 143 -9.13 5.77 2.37
CA VAL A 143 -9.93 4.54 2.30
C VAL A 143 -11.41 4.84 2.06
N GLY A 144 -11.82 6.08 2.24
CA GLY A 144 -13.17 6.58 2.04
C GLY A 144 -13.86 6.93 3.35
N ASN A 145 -14.91 7.73 3.24
CA ASN A 145 -15.83 8.04 4.32
C ASN A 145 -17.07 7.16 4.09
N PHE A 146 -17.23 6.09 4.85
CA PHE A 146 -18.30 5.10 4.63
C PHE A 146 -19.64 5.50 5.27
N TYR A 147 -19.67 6.63 5.95
CA TYR A 147 -20.86 7.18 6.57
C TYR A 147 -21.14 8.57 6.00
N LYS A 148 -21.96 8.62 4.98
CA LYS A 148 -22.82 9.73 4.64
C LYS A 148 -24.27 9.30 4.82
#